data_69a74b84c1e5e6fbe946090bacea5055
#
_entry.id   69a74b84c1e5e6fbe946090bacea5055
#
_cell.length_a   1.000
_cell.length_b   1.000
_cell.length_c   1.000
_cell.angle_alpha   90.00
_cell.angle_beta   90.00
_cell.angle_gamma   90.00
#
_symmetry.space_group_name_H-M   'P 1'
#
loop_
_entity.id
_entity.type
_entity.pdbx_description
1 polymer ?
#
loop_
_entity_poly.entity_id
_entity_poly.type
_entity_poly.pdbx_seq_one_letter_code
_entity_poly.pdbx_strand_id
1 'polypeptide(L)'
;DGTRAIRNRETNLGDLCADAYRAVSGADIALVNGGGIRADIPAGDITYGQIIKVHPYGNALCVVEATGQEIIDALEWTARNTMSTYSDGENSVGEMGGFLQVSGLKYTIDTTVKSSAKGDDKSMFVSVDGAYLFKNVKVLKNGKYVDIDPKATYTVASHNYMLKSGGDGMAMFKG
;
A
#
# COMPACT_ATOMS: atom_id res chain seq x y z
N ASP A 1 -13.21 -10.78 15.55
CA ASP A 1 -11.83 -10.93 16.04
C ASP A 1 -11.16 -9.59 16.39
N GLY A 2 -11.76 -8.45 16.10
CA GLY A 2 -11.24 -7.10 16.37
C GLY A 2 -10.12 -6.63 15.43
N THR A 3 -9.73 -7.43 14.44
CA THR A 3 -8.67 -7.12 13.50
C THR A 3 -9.16 -6.11 12.44
N ARG A 4 -8.39 -5.06 12.22
CA ARG A 4 -8.70 -4.05 11.20
C ARG A 4 -8.29 -4.54 9.81
N ALA A 5 -9.24 -5.05 9.04
CA ALA A 5 -9.02 -5.63 7.71
C ALA A 5 -8.18 -4.72 6.78
N ILE A 6 -8.41 -3.42 6.83
CA ILE A 6 -7.70 -2.43 6.01
C ILE A 6 -6.17 -2.38 6.26
N ARG A 7 -5.68 -3.02 7.34
CA ARG A 7 -4.27 -3.09 7.70
C ARG A 7 -3.60 -4.43 7.34
N ASN A 8 -4.32 -5.33 6.69
CA ASN A 8 -3.77 -6.63 6.32
C ASN A 8 -4.37 -7.25 5.04
N ARG A 9 -5.36 -6.61 4.45
CA ARG A 9 -5.97 -7.06 3.19
C ARG A 9 -6.61 -5.91 2.43
N GLU A 10 -6.92 -6.16 1.17
CA GLU A 10 -7.72 -5.27 0.33
C GLU A 10 -9.13 -5.06 0.94
N THR A 11 -9.63 -3.83 0.84
CA THR A 11 -10.96 -3.45 1.31
C THR A 11 -11.62 -2.47 0.33
N ASN A 12 -12.94 -2.52 0.22
CA ASN A 12 -13.70 -1.63 -0.65
C ASN A 12 -13.50 -0.13 -0.33
N LEU A 13 -13.33 0.22 0.93
CA LEU A 13 -13.04 1.61 1.32
C LEU A 13 -11.58 1.99 0.98
N GLY A 14 -10.65 1.04 1.11
CA GLY A 14 -9.28 1.20 0.67
C GLY A 14 -9.18 1.45 -0.83
N ASP A 15 -9.91 0.66 -1.62
CA ASP A 15 -10.00 0.81 -3.06
C ASP A 15 -10.58 2.17 -3.44
N LEU A 16 -11.69 2.58 -2.81
CA LEU A 16 -12.31 3.89 -3.04
C LEU A 16 -11.31 5.03 -2.79
N CYS A 17 -10.54 4.96 -1.70
CA CYS A 17 -9.54 5.98 -1.36
C CYS A 17 -8.40 6.01 -2.38
N ALA A 18 -7.86 4.86 -2.76
CA ALA A 18 -6.79 4.76 -3.74
C ALA A 18 -7.25 5.18 -5.14
N ASP A 19 -8.46 4.78 -5.56
CA ASP A 19 -9.06 5.18 -6.83
C ASP A 19 -9.28 6.70 -6.89
N ALA A 20 -9.73 7.31 -5.79
CA ALA A 20 -9.87 8.76 -5.71
C ALA A 20 -8.53 9.48 -5.88
N TYR A 21 -7.46 9.01 -5.23
CA TYR A 21 -6.12 9.57 -5.38
C TYR A 21 -5.62 9.45 -6.82
N ARG A 22 -5.80 8.28 -7.43
CA ARG A 22 -5.41 8.03 -8.81
C ARG A 22 -6.20 8.87 -9.80
N ALA A 23 -7.51 8.97 -9.63
CA ALA A 23 -8.39 9.76 -10.50
C ALA A 23 -8.07 11.26 -10.47
N VAL A 24 -7.81 11.81 -9.27
CA VAL A 24 -7.51 13.25 -9.11
C VAL A 24 -6.11 13.60 -9.60
N SER A 25 -5.11 12.71 -9.38
CA SER A 25 -3.72 12.96 -9.77
C SER A 25 -3.42 12.66 -11.24
N GLY A 26 -4.18 11.75 -11.86
CA GLY A 26 -3.86 11.20 -13.18
C GLY A 26 -2.64 10.27 -13.20
N ALA A 27 -2.14 9.85 -12.04
CA ALA A 27 -0.99 8.96 -11.93
C ALA A 27 -1.30 7.54 -12.43
N ASP A 28 -0.27 6.80 -12.82
CA ASP A 28 -0.39 5.39 -13.22
C ASP A 28 -0.91 4.53 -12.07
N ILE A 29 -0.42 4.82 -10.86
CA ILE A 29 -0.64 4.03 -9.65
C ILE A 29 -0.97 4.97 -8.50
N ALA A 30 -1.84 4.54 -7.59
CA ALA A 30 -2.01 5.20 -6.30
C ALA A 30 -1.86 4.22 -5.14
N LEU A 31 -1.25 4.69 -4.06
CA LEU A 31 -0.97 3.94 -2.84
C LEU A 31 -1.55 4.69 -1.64
N VAL A 32 -2.31 4.02 -0.78
CA VAL A 32 -2.85 4.58 0.46
C VAL A 32 -2.57 3.61 1.60
N ASN A 33 -1.92 4.07 2.67
CA ASN A 33 -1.68 3.22 3.83
C ASN A 33 -2.97 2.97 4.62
N GLY A 34 -3.24 1.73 4.97
CA GLY A 34 -4.44 1.34 5.72
C GLY A 34 -4.58 2.05 7.06
N GLY A 35 -3.44 2.40 7.71
CA GLY A 35 -3.42 3.19 8.93
C GLY A 35 -3.86 4.63 8.76
N GLY A 36 -3.84 5.17 7.55
CA GLY A 36 -4.34 6.50 7.21
C GLY A 36 -5.86 6.58 7.08
N ILE A 37 -6.53 5.45 6.88
CA ILE A 37 -7.98 5.32 6.77
C ILE A 37 -8.55 5.07 8.16
N ARG A 38 -9.25 6.07 8.74
CA ARG A 38 -9.52 6.13 10.18
C ARG A 38 -10.96 5.89 10.60
N ALA A 39 -11.87 5.79 9.65
CA ALA A 39 -13.29 5.54 9.92
C ALA A 39 -13.92 4.74 8.79
N ASP A 40 -14.95 3.99 9.09
CA ASP A 40 -15.80 3.34 8.11
C ASP A 40 -16.88 4.31 7.59
N ILE A 41 -17.37 4.04 6.38
CA ILE A 41 -18.53 4.72 5.82
C ILE A 41 -19.68 3.71 5.81
N PRO A 42 -20.74 3.91 6.62
CA PRO A 42 -21.91 3.03 6.60
C PRO A 42 -22.68 3.17 5.28
N ALA A 43 -23.45 2.13 4.95
CA ALA A 43 -24.34 2.16 3.80
C ALA A 43 -25.37 3.30 3.93
N GLY A 44 -25.69 3.93 2.80
CA GLY A 44 -26.61 5.07 2.72
C GLY A 44 -25.98 6.31 2.10
N ASP A 45 -26.53 7.46 2.37
CA ASP A 45 -26.00 8.72 1.88
C ASP A 45 -24.65 9.05 2.52
N ILE A 46 -23.68 9.42 1.68
CA ILE A 46 -22.34 9.76 2.13
C ILE A 46 -22.23 11.28 2.31
N THR A 47 -21.91 11.71 3.51
CA THR A 47 -21.73 13.12 3.84
C THR A 47 -20.26 13.53 3.77
N TYR A 48 -20.01 14.82 3.53
CA TYR A 48 -18.66 15.39 3.57
C TYR A 48 -17.97 15.15 4.93
N GLY A 49 -18.73 15.22 6.03
CA GLY A 49 -18.21 14.95 7.37
C GLY A 49 -17.72 13.50 7.55
N GLN A 50 -18.31 12.52 6.88
CA GLN A 50 -17.84 11.14 6.88
C GLN A 50 -16.51 11.02 6.12
N ILE A 51 -16.39 11.66 4.96
CA ILE A 51 -15.12 11.68 4.19
C ILE A 51 -13.98 12.28 5.01
N ILE A 52 -14.23 13.41 5.72
CA ILE A 52 -13.21 14.02 6.61
C ILE A 52 -12.78 13.06 7.72
N LYS A 53 -13.71 12.27 8.28
CA LYS A 53 -13.37 11.26 9.30
C LYS A 53 -12.52 10.11 8.76
N VAL A 54 -12.68 9.77 7.49
CA VAL A 54 -11.84 8.74 6.82
C VAL A 54 -10.39 9.22 6.72
N HIS A 55 -10.16 10.48 6.33
CA HIS A 55 -8.83 11.07 6.17
C HIS A 55 -8.65 12.35 7.03
N PRO A 56 -8.54 12.22 8.38
CA PRO A 56 -8.57 13.38 9.27
C PRO A 56 -7.25 14.15 9.35
N TYR A 57 -6.15 13.65 8.77
CA TYR A 57 -4.82 14.23 8.99
C TYR A 57 -4.48 15.45 8.13
N GLY A 58 -5.34 15.84 7.19
CA GLY A 58 -5.07 16.99 6.32
C GLY A 58 -3.83 16.85 5.43
N ASN A 59 -3.47 15.61 5.07
CA ASN A 59 -2.34 15.35 4.18
C ASN A 59 -2.58 15.92 2.78
N ALA A 60 -1.50 16.40 2.14
CA ALA A 60 -1.53 16.83 0.76
C ALA A 60 -1.30 15.65 -0.19
N LEU A 61 -2.05 15.60 -1.28
CA LEU A 61 -1.80 14.66 -2.37
C LEU A 61 -0.48 15.03 -3.08
N CYS A 62 0.36 14.04 -3.27
CA CYS A 62 1.65 14.16 -3.95
C CYS A 62 1.76 13.11 -5.05
N VAL A 63 2.57 13.40 -6.07
CA VAL A 63 2.95 12.47 -7.12
C VAL A 63 4.47 12.43 -7.19
N VAL A 64 5.03 11.24 -7.28
CA VAL A 64 6.47 11.01 -7.50
C VAL A 64 6.65 10.05 -8.67
N GLU A 65 7.85 10.02 -9.23
CA GLU A 65 8.29 8.97 -10.13
C GLU A 65 8.98 7.86 -9.32
N ALA A 66 8.63 6.61 -9.60
CA ALA A 66 9.24 5.45 -8.96
C ALA A 66 9.42 4.33 -9.99
N THR A 67 10.48 3.55 -9.82
CA THR A 67 10.71 2.35 -10.63
C THR A 67 9.71 1.24 -10.24
N GLY A 68 9.46 0.32 -11.16
CA GLY A 68 8.64 -0.85 -10.84
C GLY A 68 9.20 -1.67 -9.67
N GLN A 69 10.54 -1.70 -9.51
CA GLN A 69 11.18 -2.38 -8.38
C GLN A 69 10.86 -1.68 -7.05
N GLU A 70 10.95 -0.36 -6.97
CA GLU A 70 10.62 0.40 -5.76
C GLU A 70 9.15 0.22 -5.37
N ILE A 71 8.25 0.10 -6.35
CA ILE A 71 6.83 -0.18 -6.11
C ILE A 71 6.65 -1.59 -5.53
N ILE A 72 7.31 -2.61 -6.09
CA ILE A 72 7.28 -3.98 -5.58
C ILE A 72 7.85 -4.03 -4.16
N ASP A 73 8.96 -3.35 -3.90
CA ASP A 73 9.60 -3.28 -2.59
C ASP A 73 8.70 -2.58 -1.56
N ALA A 74 7.95 -1.55 -1.96
CA ALA A 74 6.98 -0.89 -1.09
C ALA A 74 5.84 -1.83 -0.69
N LEU A 75 5.30 -2.62 -1.62
CA LEU A 75 4.30 -3.64 -1.33
C LEU A 75 4.86 -4.66 -0.33
N GLU A 76 6.05 -5.19 -0.60
CA GLU A 76 6.72 -6.19 0.24
C GLU A 76 7.00 -5.68 1.65
N TRP A 77 7.54 -4.46 1.75
CA TRP A 77 7.84 -3.80 3.02
C TRP A 77 6.60 -3.65 3.89
N THR A 78 5.49 -3.23 3.32
CA THR A 78 4.26 -2.93 4.06
C THR A 78 3.45 -4.14 4.46
N ALA A 79 3.72 -5.31 3.87
CA ALA A 79 3.10 -6.57 4.27
C ALA A 79 3.95 -7.43 5.22
N ARG A 80 5.20 -7.03 5.52
CA ARG A 80 6.18 -7.87 6.24
C ARG A 80 5.72 -8.43 7.57
N ASN A 81 4.88 -7.69 8.29
CA ASN A 81 4.39 -8.12 9.61
C ASN A 81 2.98 -8.73 9.56
N THR A 82 2.27 -8.60 8.43
CA THR A 82 0.91 -9.11 8.31
C THR A 82 0.88 -10.58 7.92
N MET A 83 1.86 -11.03 7.14
CA MET A 83 1.90 -12.38 6.58
C MET A 83 2.82 -13.32 7.34
N SER A 84 3.74 -12.82 8.17
CA SER A 84 4.70 -13.65 8.92
C SER A 84 4.08 -14.52 10.00
N THR A 85 2.87 -14.26 10.42
CA THR A 85 2.14 -15.02 11.45
C THR A 85 1.52 -16.31 10.93
N TYR A 86 1.42 -16.50 9.62
CA TYR A 86 0.97 -17.78 9.06
C TYR A 86 2.00 -18.92 9.20
N SER A 87 3.29 -18.60 9.36
CA SER A 87 4.35 -19.61 9.40
C SER A 87 4.49 -20.31 10.75
N ASP A 88 3.93 -19.77 11.83
CA ASP A 88 4.14 -20.26 13.19
C ASP A 88 2.95 -21.06 13.76
N GLY A 89 1.97 -21.42 12.89
CA GLY A 89 0.82 -22.24 13.27
C GLY A 89 -0.24 -21.49 14.10
N GLU A 90 -0.04 -20.24 14.40
CA GLU A 90 -1.05 -19.39 15.01
C GLU A 90 -1.85 -18.66 13.91
N ASN A 91 -3.16 -18.89 13.88
CA ASN A 91 -4.09 -18.32 12.89
C ASN A 91 -4.34 -16.80 13.07
N SER A 92 -3.38 -16.04 13.56
CA SER A 92 -3.53 -14.60 13.73
C SER A 92 -2.81 -13.84 12.62
N VAL A 93 -3.58 -13.20 11.76
CA VAL A 93 -3.05 -12.25 10.78
C VAL A 93 -2.69 -10.97 11.50
N GLY A 94 -1.41 -10.59 11.45
CA GLY A 94 -0.96 -9.33 12.03
C GLY A 94 -1.58 -8.11 11.33
N GLU A 95 -1.50 -6.95 11.97
CA GLU A 95 -1.87 -5.67 11.40
C GLU A 95 -0.63 -4.80 11.17
N MET A 96 -0.61 -4.09 10.06
CA MET A 96 0.40 -3.08 9.79
C MET A 96 -0.23 -1.78 9.29
N GLY A 97 0.06 -0.67 9.97
CA GLY A 97 -0.46 0.64 9.57
C GLY A 97 -0.07 1.04 8.15
N GLY A 98 1.12 0.65 7.73
CA GLY A 98 1.63 0.89 6.39
C GLY A 98 1.06 -0.01 5.28
N PHE A 99 0.27 -1.06 5.60
CA PHE A 99 -0.28 -1.95 4.58
C PHE A 99 -0.99 -1.15 3.48
N LEU A 100 -0.62 -1.40 2.22
CA LEU A 100 -1.07 -0.57 1.11
C LEU A 100 -2.39 -1.04 0.53
N GLN A 101 -3.33 -0.11 0.46
CA GLN A 101 -4.49 -0.15 -0.42
C GLN A 101 -4.08 0.50 -1.75
N VAL A 102 -4.41 -0.09 -2.89
CA VAL A 102 -3.81 0.30 -4.16
C VAL A 102 -4.86 0.58 -5.25
N SER A 103 -4.51 1.45 -6.19
CA SER A 103 -5.22 1.62 -7.46
C SER A 103 -4.24 1.55 -8.62
N GLY A 104 -4.68 0.97 -9.74
CA GLY A 104 -3.84 0.78 -10.91
C GLY A 104 -2.89 -0.42 -10.83
N LEU A 105 -2.93 -1.20 -9.76
CA LEU A 105 -2.16 -2.43 -9.57
C LEU A 105 -3.06 -3.65 -9.39
N LYS A 106 -2.53 -4.82 -9.76
CA LYS A 106 -3.02 -6.16 -9.38
C LYS A 106 -1.86 -7.04 -9.00
N TYR A 107 -2.05 -7.91 -8.00
CA TYR A 107 -1.03 -8.84 -7.53
C TYR A 107 -1.65 -10.05 -6.83
N THR A 108 -0.82 -11.03 -6.54
CA THR A 108 -1.13 -12.16 -5.66
C THR A 108 -0.22 -12.08 -4.45
N ILE A 109 -0.75 -12.26 -3.24
CA ILE A 109 0.05 -12.42 -2.03
C ILE A 109 0.17 -13.91 -1.74
N ASP A 110 1.41 -14.42 -1.75
CA ASP A 110 1.73 -15.78 -1.38
C ASP A 110 1.97 -15.86 0.14
N THR A 111 0.95 -16.25 0.88
CA THR A 111 0.99 -16.32 2.35
C THR A 111 1.83 -17.48 2.89
N THR A 112 2.32 -18.36 2.01
CA THR A 112 3.23 -19.46 2.40
C THR A 112 4.69 -18.99 2.48
N VAL A 113 4.99 -17.82 1.93
CA VAL A 113 6.32 -17.21 1.95
C VAL A 113 6.45 -16.32 3.19
N LYS A 114 7.56 -16.47 3.92
CA LYS A 114 7.92 -15.54 4.98
C LYS A 114 8.56 -14.29 4.40
N SER A 115 8.14 -13.11 4.85
CA SER A 115 8.75 -11.86 4.40
C SER A 115 10.26 -11.83 4.69
N SER A 116 11.02 -11.39 3.72
CA SER A 116 12.46 -11.16 3.79
C SER A 116 12.82 -9.66 3.72
N ALA A 117 11.82 -8.78 3.83
CA ALA A 117 12.03 -7.35 3.86
C ALA A 117 12.73 -6.92 5.16
N LYS A 118 13.77 -6.10 5.02
CA LYS A 118 14.59 -5.60 6.13
C LYS A 118 14.50 -4.10 6.25
N GLY A 119 14.52 -3.63 7.48
CA GLY A 119 14.62 -2.22 7.83
C GLY A 119 15.85 -1.94 8.69
N ASP A 120 16.20 -0.66 8.75
CA ASP A 120 17.21 -0.15 9.66
C ASP A 120 16.69 0.00 11.11
N ASP A 121 17.53 0.53 12.00
CA ASP A 121 17.22 0.81 13.41
C ASP A 121 16.11 1.86 13.60
N LYS A 122 15.79 2.64 12.56
CA LYS A 122 14.69 3.61 12.53
C LYS A 122 13.43 3.06 11.85
N SER A 123 13.40 1.77 11.57
CA SER A 123 12.30 1.11 10.84
C SER A 123 12.06 1.68 9.44
N MET A 124 13.12 2.13 8.77
CA MET A 124 13.08 2.52 7.36
C MET A 124 13.48 1.32 6.49
N PHE A 125 12.84 1.17 5.34
CA PHE A 125 13.17 0.12 4.38
C PHE A 125 14.65 0.17 3.96
N VAL A 126 15.27 -0.99 3.86
CA VAL A 126 16.65 -1.16 3.39
C VAL A 126 16.71 -2.08 2.18
N SER A 127 16.16 -3.30 2.28
CA SER A 127 16.25 -4.30 1.22
C SER A 127 15.21 -5.40 1.38
N VAL A 128 15.09 -6.22 0.34
CA VAL A 128 14.45 -7.54 0.38
C VAL A 128 15.52 -8.58 0.03
N ASP A 129 15.85 -9.46 0.97
CA ASP A 129 17.00 -10.39 0.83
C ASP A 129 16.59 -11.84 0.54
N GLY A 130 15.40 -12.07 0.00
CA GLY A 130 14.90 -13.42 -0.27
C GLY A 130 13.68 -13.44 -1.18
N ALA A 131 12.80 -14.41 -0.96
CA ALA A 131 11.58 -14.53 -1.75
C ALA A 131 10.59 -13.43 -1.41
N TYR A 132 9.96 -12.87 -2.43
CA TYR A 132 8.89 -11.89 -2.28
C TYR A 132 7.55 -12.58 -1.98
N LEU A 133 6.74 -11.98 -1.11
CA LEU A 133 5.34 -12.33 -0.88
C LEU A 133 4.48 -11.98 -2.08
N PHE A 134 4.76 -10.83 -2.70
CA PHE A 134 4.00 -10.32 -3.83
C PHE A 134 4.43 -10.97 -5.13
N LYS A 135 3.47 -11.66 -5.78
CA LYS A 135 3.66 -12.36 -7.06
C LYS A 135 2.76 -11.73 -8.12
N ASN A 136 3.14 -11.91 -9.38
CA ASN A 136 2.32 -11.52 -10.54
C ASN A 136 1.86 -10.05 -10.45
N VAL A 137 2.75 -9.16 -10.01
CA VAL A 137 2.43 -7.74 -9.91
C VAL A 137 2.23 -7.17 -11.31
N LYS A 138 1.06 -6.57 -11.54
CA LYS A 138 0.64 -6.01 -12.82
C LYS A 138 0.21 -4.56 -12.63
N VAL A 139 0.48 -3.75 -13.65
CA VAL A 139 0.06 -2.35 -13.72
C VAL A 139 -0.99 -2.15 -14.81
N LEU A 140 -1.96 -1.28 -14.55
CA LEU A 140 -3.00 -0.94 -15.52
C LEU A 140 -2.45 0.03 -16.57
N LYS A 141 -2.37 -0.42 -17.82
CA LYS A 141 -2.00 0.41 -18.99
C LYS A 141 -3.05 0.28 -20.08
N ASN A 142 -3.58 1.40 -20.55
CA ASN A 142 -4.56 1.43 -21.65
C ASN A 142 -5.73 0.45 -21.44
N GLY A 143 -6.28 0.39 -20.22
CA GLY A 143 -7.41 -0.48 -19.85
C GLY A 143 -7.07 -1.96 -19.68
N LYS A 144 -5.79 -2.36 -19.76
CA LYS A 144 -5.34 -3.75 -19.57
C LYS A 144 -4.27 -3.84 -18.49
N TYR A 145 -4.32 -4.90 -17.69
CA TYR A 145 -3.26 -5.22 -16.74
C TYR A 145 -2.13 -5.96 -17.44
N VAL A 146 -0.94 -5.38 -17.40
CA VAL A 146 0.31 -5.94 -17.92
C VAL A 146 1.31 -6.13 -16.79
N ASP A 147 2.25 -7.06 -16.93
CA ASP A 147 3.27 -7.28 -15.90
C ASP A 147 4.07 -5.97 -15.68
N ILE A 148 4.31 -5.64 -14.41
CA ILE A 148 5.12 -4.48 -14.06
C ILE A 148 6.57 -4.73 -14.50
N ASP A 149 7.17 -3.77 -15.20
CA ASP A 149 8.59 -3.82 -15.52
C ASP A 149 9.38 -3.20 -14.35
N PRO A 150 10.22 -3.96 -13.64
CA PRO A 150 10.99 -3.45 -12.51
C PRO A 150 11.88 -2.25 -12.83
N LYS A 151 12.29 -2.11 -14.11
CA LYS A 151 13.20 -1.06 -14.58
C LYS A 151 12.47 0.16 -15.17
N ALA A 152 11.20 0.03 -15.50
CA ALA A 152 10.43 1.15 -16.02
C ALA A 152 10.03 2.10 -14.89
N THR A 153 9.86 3.37 -15.24
CA THR A 153 9.38 4.41 -14.32
C THR A 153 7.86 4.57 -14.46
N TYR A 154 7.21 4.73 -13.32
CA TYR A 154 5.76 4.94 -13.18
C TYR A 154 5.50 6.16 -12.31
N THR A 155 4.43 6.87 -12.59
CA THR A 155 3.93 7.91 -11.68
C THR A 155 3.13 7.28 -10.55
N VAL A 156 3.47 7.64 -9.31
CA VAL A 156 2.85 7.09 -8.09
C VAL A 156 2.26 8.24 -7.28
N ALA A 157 0.94 8.18 -7.06
CA ALA A 157 0.22 9.12 -6.21
C ALA A 157 0.07 8.57 -4.80
N SER A 158 0.31 9.40 -3.81
CA SER A 158 -0.04 9.17 -2.41
C SER A 158 0.02 10.50 -1.65
N HIS A 159 -0.13 10.46 -0.34
CA HIS A 159 -0.03 11.66 0.48
C HIS A 159 1.41 11.94 0.94
N ASN A 160 1.66 13.20 1.28
CA ASN A 160 2.98 13.72 1.66
C ASN A 160 3.63 12.98 2.85
N TYR A 161 2.84 12.43 3.77
CA TYR A 161 3.36 11.61 4.87
C TYR A 161 4.17 10.43 4.35
N MET A 162 3.67 9.68 3.35
CA MET A 162 4.40 8.54 2.78
C MET A 162 5.50 8.98 1.82
N LEU A 163 5.18 9.81 0.83
CA LEU A 163 6.09 10.08 -0.28
C LEU A 163 7.20 11.09 0.04
N LYS A 164 6.93 12.08 0.92
CA LYS A 164 7.93 13.10 1.29
C LYS A 164 8.61 12.81 2.63
N SER A 165 7.83 12.40 3.62
CA SER A 165 8.36 12.19 4.98
C SER A 165 8.89 10.77 5.21
N GLY A 166 8.65 9.84 4.28
CA GLY A 166 8.99 8.43 4.44
C GLY A 166 8.21 7.75 5.56
N GLY A 167 6.98 8.21 5.78
CA GLY A 167 6.08 7.60 6.75
C GLY A 167 5.90 6.11 6.48
N ASP A 168 5.62 5.34 7.53
CA ASP A 168 5.57 3.87 7.52
C ASP A 168 6.86 3.20 7.00
N GLY A 169 7.98 3.94 6.99
CA GLY A 169 9.28 3.42 6.58
C GLY A 169 9.52 3.39 5.06
N MET A 170 8.75 4.15 4.28
CA MET A 170 8.82 4.22 2.81
C MET A 170 10.08 4.94 2.31
N ALA A 171 11.28 4.39 2.61
CA ALA A 171 12.54 5.00 2.21
C ALA A 171 12.77 4.99 0.70
N MET A 172 12.19 4.01 -0.03
CA MET A 172 12.34 3.85 -1.46
C MET A 172 11.78 5.02 -2.28
N PHE A 173 10.85 5.81 -1.73
CA PHE A 173 10.27 6.97 -2.43
C PHE A 173 10.97 8.30 -2.11
N LYS A 174 12.00 8.27 -1.27
CA LYS A 174 12.82 9.46 -1.00
C LYS A 174 13.87 9.59 -2.08
N GLY A 175 13.56 10.35 -3.13
CA GLY A 175 14.53 10.82 -4.10
C GLY A 175 15.30 12.03 -3.60
#